data_66ac0c0b4552512e898e7d91ab7d6d00
#
_entry.id   66ac0c0b4552512e898e7d91ab7d6d00
#
_cell.length_a   1.000
_cell.length_b   1.000
_cell.length_c   1.000
_cell.angle_alpha   90.00
_cell.angle_beta   90.00
_cell.angle_gamma   90.00
#
_symmetry.space_group_name_H-M   'P 1'
#
loop_
_entity.id
_entity.type
_entity.pdbx_description
1 polymer ?
#
loop_
_entity_poly.entity_id
_entity_poly.type
_entity_poly.pdbx_seq_one_letter_code
_entity_poly.pdbx_strand_id
1 'polypeptide(L)'
;LGDVYKRQPLYGSRDLTLSSGVEENKTQHSPIIGWAYDGLPIYGPYGYEKSTGGSVTQLNSGYSVDLKTNRPPTSVFPQEFFIEDFTWNSNTDESYLDENNGRYGVTPEYPNGVYAYFATLESTVTSDSSDPFNNFKKPKFPYLLGENFGAQPNEFNFLSKSNQDEI
;
A
#
# COMPACT_ATOMS: atom_id res chain seq x y z
N LEU A 1 -11.93 0.02 23.64
CA LEU A 1 -10.98 -0.67 22.72
C LEU A 1 -11.45 -0.59 21.26
N GLY A 2 -12.77 -0.56 20.98
CA GLY A 2 -13.32 -0.45 19.63
C GLY A 2 -13.10 0.90 18.94
N ASP A 3 -12.82 1.94 19.69
CA ASP A 3 -12.74 3.30 19.16
C ASP A 3 -11.32 3.68 18.67
N VAL A 4 -10.29 3.00 19.17
CA VAL A 4 -8.89 3.23 18.77
C VAL A 4 -8.64 2.69 17.36
N TYR A 5 -9.22 1.56 17.02
CA TYR A 5 -9.09 0.97 15.68
C TYR A 5 -9.89 1.72 14.60
N LYS A 6 -10.97 2.39 14.99
CA LYS A 6 -11.75 3.23 14.06
C LYS A 6 -11.09 4.57 13.73
N ARG A 7 -10.06 4.96 14.51
CA ARG A 7 -9.38 6.24 14.38
C ARG A 7 -7.97 6.18 13.81
N GLN A 8 -7.50 5.00 13.44
CA GLN A 8 -6.30 4.92 12.61
C GLN A 8 -6.75 4.93 11.15
N PRO A 9 -6.76 6.10 10.50
CA PRO A 9 -6.90 6.11 9.07
C PRO A 9 -5.64 5.46 8.52
N LEU A 10 -5.79 4.30 7.92
CA LEU A 10 -4.74 3.62 7.14
C LEU A 10 -4.19 4.52 6.03
N TYR A 11 -4.83 5.64 5.81
CA TYR A 11 -4.54 6.56 4.74
C TYR A 11 -4.49 7.92 5.36
N GLY A 12 -3.35 8.43 5.64
CA GLY A 12 -3.02 9.75 6.23
C GLY A 12 -4.02 10.84 5.93
N SER A 13 -5.18 10.71 6.50
CA SER A 13 -6.27 11.27 5.82
C SER A 13 -7.11 12.10 6.72
N ARG A 14 -6.64 13.29 6.79
CA ARG A 14 -7.56 14.40 6.93
C ARG A 14 -8.39 14.61 5.66
N ASP A 15 -8.11 13.84 4.62
CA ASP A 15 -8.63 14.02 3.26
C ASP A 15 -9.70 13.01 2.86
N LEU A 16 -10.05 12.08 3.75
CA LEU A 16 -11.24 11.26 3.60
C LEU A 16 -12.41 12.02 4.20
N THR A 17 -13.16 12.73 3.39
CA THR A 17 -14.45 13.25 3.84
C THR A 17 -15.44 12.10 3.89
N LEU A 18 -15.69 11.66 5.12
CA LEU A 18 -16.68 10.62 5.42
C LEU A 18 -18.11 10.98 4.94
N SER A 19 -18.36 12.25 4.62
CA SER A 19 -19.66 12.74 4.20
C SER A 19 -20.02 12.37 2.76
N SER A 20 -19.05 12.15 1.89
CA SER A 20 -19.28 11.82 0.48
C SER A 20 -18.73 10.45 0.08
N GLY A 21 -17.96 9.79 0.95
CA GLY A 21 -17.26 8.56 0.63
C GLY A 21 -16.26 8.68 -0.51
N VAL A 22 -15.99 9.89 -0.95
CA VAL A 22 -15.02 10.21 -2.00
C VAL A 22 -13.77 10.75 -1.31
N GLU A 23 -12.63 10.22 -1.69
CA GLU A 23 -11.36 10.82 -1.32
C GLU A 23 -11.29 12.22 -1.95
N GLU A 24 -11.47 13.21 -1.12
CA GLU A 24 -11.21 14.59 -1.51
C GLU A 24 -9.72 14.86 -1.30
N ASN A 25 -9.08 15.49 -2.26
CA ASN A 25 -7.70 15.94 -2.19
C ASN A 25 -6.63 14.97 -2.71
N LYS A 26 -6.82 14.53 -3.94
CA LYS A 26 -5.79 13.86 -4.74
C LYS A 26 -4.65 14.79 -5.20
N THR A 27 -4.53 15.97 -4.58
CA THR A 27 -3.57 17.00 -5.01
C THR A 27 -2.29 17.02 -4.17
N GLN A 28 -2.26 16.28 -3.06
CA GLN A 28 -1.11 16.22 -2.17
C GLN A 28 -0.57 14.80 -2.05
N HIS A 29 0.74 14.69 -1.99
CA HIS A 29 1.42 13.43 -1.69
C HIS A 29 0.96 12.94 -0.31
N SER A 30 0.63 11.65 -0.20
CA SER A 30 0.28 11.05 1.08
C SER A 30 1.42 11.17 2.09
N PRO A 31 1.11 11.34 3.38
CA PRO A 31 2.13 11.31 4.43
C PRO A 31 2.67 9.90 4.67
N ILE A 32 3.79 9.81 5.39
CA ILE A 32 4.28 8.55 5.95
C ILE A 32 3.25 8.03 6.97
N ILE A 33 2.80 6.80 6.78
CA ILE A 33 1.84 6.11 7.66
C ILE A 33 2.53 5.03 8.51
N GLY A 34 3.76 4.66 8.17
CA GLY A 34 4.53 3.66 8.89
C GLY A 34 5.93 3.47 8.32
N TRP A 35 6.63 2.51 8.90
CA TRP A 35 7.96 2.09 8.48
C TRP A 35 7.99 0.59 8.33
N ALA A 36 8.55 0.11 7.25
CA ALA A 36 8.75 -1.30 7.03
C ALA A 36 9.92 -1.82 7.87
N TYR A 37 10.02 -3.13 7.98
CA TYR A 37 11.02 -3.76 8.83
C TYR A 37 12.47 -3.55 8.35
N ASP A 38 12.64 -3.24 7.07
CA ASP A 38 13.90 -2.84 6.44
C ASP A 38 14.28 -1.37 6.67
N GLY A 39 13.45 -0.62 7.42
CA GLY A 39 13.66 0.78 7.74
C GLY A 39 13.19 1.76 6.66
N LEU A 40 12.56 1.27 5.60
CA LEU A 40 12.04 2.13 4.53
C LEU A 40 10.63 2.65 4.87
N PRO A 41 10.27 3.87 4.42
CA PRO A 41 8.99 4.48 4.72
C PRO A 41 7.85 3.81 3.94
N ILE A 42 6.69 3.77 4.59
CA ILE A 42 5.41 3.37 3.98
C ILE A 42 4.54 4.60 3.91
N TYR A 43 4.09 4.95 2.72
CA TYR A 43 3.19 6.07 2.46
C TYR A 43 1.75 5.61 2.25
N GLY A 44 0.80 6.54 2.35
CA GLY A 44 -0.55 6.33 1.85
C GLY A 44 -0.59 6.21 0.32
N PRO A 45 -1.78 6.12 -0.29
CA PRO A 45 -1.95 5.68 -1.68
C PRO A 45 -1.59 6.72 -2.76
N TYR A 46 -1.36 7.98 -2.40
CA TYR A 46 -1.06 9.04 -3.35
C TYR A 46 0.41 9.42 -3.32
N GLY A 47 1.06 9.33 -4.47
CA GLY A 47 2.44 9.73 -4.68
C GLY A 47 2.58 10.59 -5.93
N TYR A 48 3.78 11.06 -6.21
CA TYR A 48 4.02 11.75 -7.47
C TYR A 48 3.87 10.79 -8.65
N GLU A 49 3.34 11.26 -9.77
CA GLU A 49 3.16 10.49 -10.98
C GLU A 49 4.47 9.88 -11.49
N LYS A 50 5.56 10.66 -11.41
CA LYS A 50 6.89 10.23 -11.83
C LYS A 50 7.84 10.08 -10.65
N SER A 51 8.83 9.24 -10.82
CA SER A 51 9.92 9.06 -9.84
C SER A 51 10.70 10.33 -9.53
N THR A 52 10.70 11.29 -10.46
CA THR A 52 11.35 12.61 -10.31
C THR A 52 10.45 13.70 -9.77
N GLY A 53 9.18 13.39 -9.44
CA GLY A 53 8.19 14.36 -8.98
C GLY A 53 7.06 14.60 -9.98
N GLY A 54 6.40 15.75 -9.88
CA GLY A 54 5.32 16.17 -10.79
C GLY A 54 3.95 16.15 -10.11
N SER A 55 2.89 15.88 -10.89
CA SER A 55 1.52 15.81 -10.39
C SER A 55 1.37 14.65 -9.41
N VAL A 56 0.46 14.79 -8.46
CA VAL A 56 0.12 13.71 -7.54
C VAL A 56 -0.97 12.82 -8.17
N THR A 57 -0.78 11.53 -8.07
CA THR A 57 -1.74 10.52 -8.53
C THR A 57 -1.85 9.38 -7.53
N GLN A 58 -2.92 8.60 -7.63
CA GLN A 58 -2.98 7.32 -6.93
C GLN A 58 -1.97 6.36 -7.55
N LEU A 59 -1.12 5.77 -6.71
CA LEU A 59 -0.22 4.73 -7.16
C LEU A 59 -0.94 3.37 -7.17
N ASN A 60 -0.60 2.56 -8.15
CA ASN A 60 -1.32 1.34 -8.46
C ASN A 60 -0.47 0.12 -8.18
N SER A 61 -1.09 -0.90 -7.61
CA SER A 61 -0.47 -2.22 -7.53
C SER A 61 -0.35 -2.84 -8.93
N GLY A 62 0.80 -3.42 -9.23
CA GLY A 62 1.03 -4.23 -10.43
C GLY A 62 0.42 -5.63 -10.35
N TYR A 63 -0.17 -6.00 -9.22
CA TYR A 63 -0.79 -7.32 -9.05
C TYR A 63 -2.18 -7.38 -9.66
N SER A 64 -2.48 -8.53 -10.27
CA SER A 64 -3.82 -8.86 -10.79
C SER A 64 -4.18 -10.29 -10.42
N VAL A 65 -5.48 -10.57 -10.37
CA VAL A 65 -5.99 -11.92 -10.12
C VAL A 65 -5.68 -12.82 -11.32
N ASP A 66 -5.03 -13.94 -11.05
CA ASP A 66 -4.64 -14.96 -12.03
C ASP A 66 -4.83 -16.34 -11.41
N LEU A 67 -6.04 -16.90 -11.54
CA LEU A 67 -6.41 -18.15 -10.91
C LEU A 67 -5.68 -19.33 -11.55
N LYS A 68 -4.88 -20.02 -10.77
CA LYS A 68 -4.10 -21.18 -11.22
C LYS A 68 -5.00 -22.40 -11.45
N THR A 69 -4.63 -23.26 -12.40
CA THR A 69 -5.40 -24.45 -12.79
C THR A 69 -5.55 -25.51 -11.68
N ASN A 70 -4.59 -25.58 -10.77
CA ASN A 70 -4.59 -26.50 -9.63
C ASN A 70 -5.21 -25.91 -8.35
N ARG A 71 -5.82 -24.72 -8.45
CA ARG A 71 -6.49 -24.05 -7.34
C ARG A 71 -7.75 -24.81 -6.93
N PRO A 72 -8.09 -24.88 -5.63
CA PRO A 72 -9.39 -25.34 -5.18
C PRO A 72 -10.55 -24.53 -5.78
N PRO A 73 -11.76 -25.12 -5.93
CA PRO A 73 -12.88 -24.48 -6.59
C PRO A 73 -13.30 -23.14 -5.92
N THR A 74 -13.61 -22.14 -6.73
CA THR A 74 -14.08 -20.82 -6.27
C THR A 74 -15.43 -20.88 -5.54
N SER A 75 -16.19 -21.95 -5.72
CA SER A 75 -17.43 -22.22 -4.95
C SER A 75 -17.16 -22.52 -3.47
N VAL A 76 -15.95 -22.99 -3.14
CA VAL A 76 -15.54 -23.28 -1.75
C VAL A 76 -14.65 -22.17 -1.19
N PHE A 77 -13.71 -21.69 -2.01
CA PHE A 77 -12.81 -20.60 -1.68
C PHE A 77 -12.98 -19.49 -2.72
N PRO A 78 -13.55 -18.34 -2.36
CA PRO A 78 -13.72 -17.23 -3.29
C PRO A 78 -12.41 -16.82 -3.98
N GLN A 79 -12.48 -16.09 -5.09
CA GLN A 79 -11.31 -15.46 -5.68
C GLN A 79 -10.63 -14.54 -4.65
N GLU A 80 -9.31 -14.39 -4.77
CA GLU A 80 -8.49 -13.56 -3.88
C GLU A 80 -8.36 -14.11 -2.45
N PHE A 81 -8.78 -15.36 -2.23
CA PHE A 81 -8.63 -16.01 -0.93
C PHE A 81 -7.19 -16.43 -0.64
N PHE A 82 -6.45 -16.84 -1.67
CA PHE A 82 -5.07 -17.27 -1.57
C PHE A 82 -4.12 -16.23 -2.15
N ILE A 83 -2.91 -16.12 -1.58
CA ILE A 83 -1.84 -15.27 -2.13
C ILE A 83 -1.50 -15.70 -3.57
N GLU A 84 -1.54 -17.00 -3.85
CA GLU A 84 -1.28 -17.59 -5.15
C GLU A 84 -2.34 -17.25 -6.21
N ASP A 85 -3.47 -16.67 -5.80
CA ASP A 85 -4.47 -16.14 -6.72
C ASP A 85 -3.99 -14.86 -7.44
N PHE A 86 -2.88 -14.27 -7.00
CA PHE A 86 -2.35 -13.04 -7.56
C PHE A 86 -1.04 -13.29 -8.32
N THR A 87 -0.88 -12.53 -9.39
CA THR A 87 0.37 -12.48 -10.15
C THR A 87 0.75 -11.02 -10.38
N TRP A 88 2.02 -10.69 -10.12
CA TRP A 88 2.56 -9.37 -10.44
C TRP A 88 2.87 -9.28 -11.93
N ASN A 89 2.55 -8.15 -12.52
CA ASN A 89 2.81 -7.82 -13.92
C ASN A 89 3.54 -6.49 -13.99
N SER A 90 4.69 -6.47 -14.66
CA SER A 90 5.44 -5.25 -14.88
C SER A 90 4.63 -4.26 -15.73
N ASN A 91 4.74 -2.97 -15.43
CA ASN A 91 4.13 -1.91 -16.18
C ASN A 91 5.18 -0.85 -16.54
N THR A 92 5.05 -0.21 -17.69
CA THR A 92 5.92 0.89 -18.12
C THR A 92 5.48 2.25 -17.59
N ASP A 93 4.27 2.34 -17.06
CA ASP A 93 3.75 3.54 -16.42
C ASP A 93 4.31 3.64 -14.99
N GLU A 94 5.01 4.73 -14.70
CA GLU A 94 5.66 4.97 -13.41
C GLU A 94 4.67 5.11 -12.23
N SER A 95 3.37 5.23 -12.47
CA SER A 95 2.36 5.18 -11.42
C SER A 95 2.11 3.77 -10.87
N TYR A 96 2.65 2.73 -11.54
CA TYR A 96 2.60 1.36 -11.04
C TYR A 96 3.82 1.04 -10.19
N LEU A 97 3.54 0.35 -9.09
CA LEU A 97 4.55 -0.12 -8.14
C LEU A 97 5.17 -1.43 -8.60
N ASP A 98 6.37 -1.70 -8.12
CA ASP A 98 7.07 -2.95 -8.38
C ASP A 98 6.46 -4.16 -7.62
N GLU A 99 7.07 -5.32 -7.72
CA GLU A 99 6.61 -6.55 -7.08
C GLU A 99 6.61 -6.48 -5.54
N ASN A 100 7.41 -5.58 -4.97
CA ASN A 100 7.46 -5.37 -3.52
C ASN A 100 6.46 -4.28 -3.04
N ASN A 101 5.61 -3.79 -3.94
CA ASN A 101 4.66 -2.70 -3.71
C ASN A 101 5.33 -1.39 -3.34
N GLY A 102 6.50 -1.16 -3.90
CA GLY A 102 7.31 0.02 -3.71
C GLY A 102 7.81 0.59 -5.02
N ARG A 103 8.55 1.70 -4.90
CA ARG A 103 9.34 2.28 -5.97
C ARG A 103 10.38 3.24 -5.43
N TYR A 104 11.44 3.47 -6.20
CA TYR A 104 12.37 4.57 -5.94
C TYR A 104 11.83 5.87 -6.54
N GLY A 105 11.86 6.95 -5.76
CA GLY A 105 11.43 8.26 -6.25
C GLY A 105 11.56 9.35 -5.19
N VAL A 106 11.30 10.59 -5.60
CA VAL A 106 11.25 11.73 -4.67
C VAL A 106 9.94 11.71 -3.88
N THR A 107 10.01 12.17 -2.65
CA THR A 107 8.84 12.39 -1.78
C THR A 107 9.02 13.73 -1.06
N PRO A 108 7.99 14.27 -0.39
CA PRO A 108 8.14 15.52 0.35
C PRO A 108 9.25 15.49 1.40
N GLU A 109 9.45 14.34 2.07
CA GLU A 109 10.48 14.16 3.10
C GLU A 109 11.86 13.80 2.52
N TYR A 110 11.88 13.24 1.31
CA TYR A 110 13.11 12.79 0.64
C TYR A 110 13.25 13.40 -0.76
N PRO A 111 13.61 14.67 -0.87
CA PRO A 111 13.70 15.37 -2.16
C PRO A 111 14.82 14.85 -3.08
N ASN A 112 15.76 14.09 -2.55
CA ASN A 112 16.83 13.44 -3.33
C ASN A 112 16.47 11.99 -3.74
N GLY A 113 15.27 11.55 -3.42
CA GLY A 113 14.78 10.20 -3.69
C GLY A 113 15.05 9.20 -2.57
N VAL A 114 14.12 8.30 -2.42
CA VAL A 114 14.17 7.15 -1.50
C VAL A 114 13.36 6.01 -2.13
N TYR A 115 13.71 4.78 -1.81
CA TYR A 115 12.78 3.69 -2.06
C TYR A 115 11.70 3.69 -0.99
N ALA A 116 10.45 3.66 -1.39
CA ALA A 116 9.32 3.75 -0.49
C ALA A 116 8.21 2.79 -0.92
N TYR A 117 7.49 2.28 0.07
CA TYR A 117 6.26 1.50 -0.14
C TYR A 117 5.05 2.39 -0.09
N PHE A 118 3.97 1.94 -0.74
CA PHE A 118 2.72 2.69 -0.78
C PHE A 118 1.54 1.77 -0.49
N ALA A 119 0.61 2.25 0.32
CA ALA A 119 -0.68 1.58 0.45
C ALA A 119 -1.40 1.58 -0.90
N THR A 120 -1.97 0.45 -1.28
CA THR A 120 -2.66 0.33 -2.57
C THR A 120 -4.15 0.15 -2.41
N LEU A 121 -4.91 0.85 -3.25
CA LEU A 121 -6.35 0.86 -3.27
C LEU A 121 -6.89 0.46 -4.63
N GLU A 122 -8.11 -0.05 -4.65
CA GLU A 122 -8.85 -0.23 -5.90
C GLU A 122 -9.04 1.10 -6.62
N SER A 123 -9.11 1.05 -7.95
CA SER A 123 -9.30 2.25 -8.76
C SER A 123 -10.69 2.86 -8.62
N THR A 124 -11.68 2.05 -8.27
CA THR A 124 -13.09 2.44 -8.18
C THR A 124 -13.65 2.23 -6.78
N VAL A 125 -14.59 3.07 -6.41
CA VAL A 125 -15.41 2.87 -5.21
C VAL A 125 -16.46 1.80 -5.52
N THR A 126 -16.53 0.77 -4.69
CA THR A 126 -17.59 -0.26 -4.83
C THR A 126 -18.84 0.27 -4.13
N SER A 127 -19.92 0.46 -4.87
CA SER A 127 -21.23 0.79 -4.31
C SER A 127 -21.99 -0.50 -3.96
N ASP A 128 -21.76 -1.02 -2.77
CA ASP A 128 -22.55 -2.11 -2.20
C ASP A 128 -23.28 -1.59 -0.97
N SER A 129 -24.60 -1.46 -1.08
CA SER A 129 -25.43 -0.93 0.01
C SER A 129 -25.44 -1.78 1.28
N SER A 130 -24.97 -3.02 1.21
CA SER A 130 -24.84 -3.92 2.35
C SER A 130 -23.48 -3.78 3.07
N ASP A 131 -22.49 -3.15 2.43
CA ASP A 131 -21.18 -2.92 3.00
C ASP A 131 -21.14 -1.55 3.71
N PRO A 132 -20.87 -1.49 5.03
CA PRO A 132 -20.76 -0.21 5.73
C PRO A 132 -19.62 0.69 5.21
N PHE A 133 -18.72 0.13 4.40
CA PHE A 133 -17.62 0.84 3.73
C PHE A 133 -17.85 1.00 2.23
N ASN A 134 -19.10 0.92 1.77
CA ASN A 134 -19.46 0.95 0.36
C ASN A 134 -19.05 2.23 -0.39
N ASN A 135 -18.74 3.31 0.34
CA ASN A 135 -18.32 4.59 -0.23
C ASN A 135 -16.80 4.79 -0.21
N PHE A 136 -16.03 3.76 0.16
CA PHE A 136 -14.59 3.83 0.21
C PHE A 136 -13.97 2.91 -0.84
N LYS A 137 -12.81 3.31 -1.35
CA LYS A 137 -11.97 2.42 -2.13
C LYS A 137 -11.45 1.31 -1.23
N LYS A 138 -11.62 0.07 -1.66
CA LYS A 138 -11.10 -1.09 -0.92
C LYS A 138 -9.58 -1.18 -1.08
N PRO A 139 -8.86 -1.68 -0.06
CA PRO A 139 -7.47 -2.03 -0.20
C PRO A 139 -7.27 -3.05 -1.33
N LYS A 140 -6.24 -2.83 -2.15
CA LYS A 140 -5.86 -3.75 -3.23
C LYS A 140 -4.59 -4.50 -2.85
N PHE A 141 -4.58 -5.81 -3.15
CA PHE A 141 -3.40 -6.64 -2.92
C PHE A 141 -2.14 -6.04 -3.61
N PRO A 142 -0.97 -6.01 -2.97
CA PRO A 142 -0.58 -6.61 -1.70
C PRO A 142 -0.78 -5.69 -0.48
N TYR A 143 -1.61 -4.69 -0.57
CA TYR A 143 -2.07 -3.79 0.47
C TYR A 143 -1.02 -2.76 0.92
N LEU A 144 0.13 -3.20 1.44
CA LEU A 144 1.23 -2.35 1.90
C LEU A 144 2.59 -2.81 1.38
N LEU A 145 2.89 -4.10 1.50
CA LEU A 145 4.19 -4.69 1.18
C LEU A 145 3.98 -5.92 0.30
N GLY A 146 4.85 -6.10 -0.68
CA GLY A 146 4.96 -7.33 -1.45
C GLY A 146 5.66 -8.45 -0.68
N GLU A 147 6.10 -9.46 -1.39
CA GLU A 147 6.69 -10.67 -0.81
C GLU A 147 8.07 -10.41 -0.19
N ASN A 148 8.83 -9.47 -0.74
CA ASN A 148 10.19 -9.18 -0.31
C ASN A 148 10.33 -7.72 0.14
N PHE A 149 11.38 -7.44 0.91
CA PHE A 149 11.76 -6.08 1.25
C PHE A 149 12.61 -5.43 0.14
N GLY A 150 12.47 -4.13 -0.05
CA GLY A 150 13.26 -3.34 -0.98
C GLY A 150 14.70 -3.12 -0.53
N ALA A 151 14.96 -3.25 0.77
CA ALA A 151 16.29 -3.21 1.36
C ALA A 151 16.50 -4.40 2.30
N GLN A 152 17.77 -4.68 2.62
CA GLN A 152 18.11 -5.69 3.61
C GLN A 152 17.72 -5.19 5.01
N PRO A 153 16.86 -5.91 5.74
CA PRO A 153 16.58 -5.58 7.13
C PRO A 153 17.85 -5.61 7.99
N ASN A 154 17.93 -4.70 8.94
CA ASN A 154 19.04 -4.70 9.88
C ASN A 154 18.91 -5.90 10.82
N GLU A 155 19.96 -6.71 10.94
CA GLU A 155 19.99 -7.88 11.82
C GLU A 155 19.75 -7.54 13.30
N PHE A 156 20.10 -6.31 13.71
CA PHE A 156 19.87 -5.83 15.08
C PHE A 156 18.41 -5.49 15.40
N ASN A 157 17.53 -5.46 14.41
CA ASN A 157 16.10 -5.25 14.66
C ASN A 157 15.47 -6.34 15.54
N PHE A 158 16.09 -7.51 15.61
CA PHE A 158 15.64 -8.64 16.45
C PHE A 158 16.20 -8.61 17.88
N LEU A 159 17.22 -7.80 18.13
CA LEU A 159 17.87 -7.78 19.42
C LEU A 159 17.08 -6.90 20.38
N SER A 160 16.93 -7.37 21.60
CA SER A 160 16.42 -6.53 22.68
C SER A 160 17.40 -5.38 22.95
N LYS A 161 16.89 -4.28 23.47
CA LYS A 161 17.71 -3.10 23.79
C LYS A 161 18.90 -3.42 24.72
N SER A 162 18.75 -4.43 25.60
CA SER A 162 19.81 -4.92 26.48
C SER A 162 20.96 -5.61 25.75
N ASN A 163 20.74 -6.10 24.54
CA ASN A 163 21.78 -6.77 23.74
C ASN A 163 22.42 -5.83 22.70
N GLN A 164 21.88 -4.63 22.52
CA GLN A 164 22.46 -3.64 21.61
C GLN A 164 23.62 -2.88 22.21
N ASP A 165 23.74 -2.86 23.55
CA ASP A 165 24.80 -2.16 24.29
C ASP A 165 26.04 -3.04 24.52
N GLU A 166 26.04 -4.30 24.08
CA GLU A 166 27.15 -5.27 24.30
C GLU A 166 28.04 -5.51 23.06
N ILE A 167 27.85 -4.72 21.96
CA ILE A 167 28.60 -4.88 20.70
C ILE A 167 29.51 -3.68 20.46
#